data_b51f67b339a7cc69080f7fcc79c5f329
#
_entry.id   b51f67b339a7cc69080f7fcc79c5f329
#
_cell.length_a   1.000
_cell.length_b   1.000
_cell.length_c   1.000
_cell.angle_alpha   90.00
_cell.angle_beta   90.00
_cell.angle_gamma   90.00
#
_symmetry.space_group_name_H-M   'P 1'
#
loop_
_entity.id
_entity.type
_entity.pdbx_description
1 polymer ?
#
loop_
_entity_poly.entity_id
_entity_poly.type
_entity_poly.pdbx_seq_one_letter_code
_entity_poly.pdbx_strand_id
1 'polypeptide(L)'
;VGTPLATVWLFVLHRLAGVPIRWAVSYRWSGAGLLFVLIMLVWHQYSVPPGMTPAAGDQYFEPSLARTHDGNFISADRLMRDDSCRECHPDVHSRWEESAHRFSSFNNPAYLASVKNTRDFLMERDGNVQASRFCAGCHDPVPFFSGAFDDPNFDMDQHVTAHAAITCTVCHAIESI
;
A
#
# COMPACT_ATOMS: atom_id res chain seq x y z
N VAL A 1 12.12 22.19 4.11
CA VAL A 1 10.99 22.91 4.68
C VAL A 1 11.51 23.93 5.68
N GLY A 2 11.97 25.10 5.27
CA GLY A 2 12.49 26.11 6.18
C GLY A 2 12.59 27.54 5.64
N THR A 3 12.39 27.74 4.34
CA THR A 3 12.69 29.01 3.68
C THR A 3 11.65 30.12 3.85
N PRO A 4 10.32 29.91 3.82
CA PRO A 4 9.38 31.02 4.02
C PRO A 4 9.36 31.53 5.45
N LEU A 5 9.53 30.65 6.45
CA LEU A 5 9.61 31.05 7.85
C LEU A 5 10.90 31.83 8.16
N ALA A 6 12.04 31.43 7.57
CA ALA A 6 13.32 32.12 7.75
C ALA A 6 13.29 33.53 7.13
N THR A 7 12.66 33.72 5.97
CA THR A 7 12.51 35.06 5.36
C THR A 7 11.57 35.96 6.14
N VAL A 8 10.47 35.44 6.67
CA VAL A 8 9.56 36.18 7.56
C VAL A 8 10.29 36.57 8.87
N TRP A 9 11.05 35.65 9.48
CA TRP A 9 11.84 35.93 10.68
C TRP A 9 12.91 36.99 10.43
N LEU A 10 13.65 36.93 9.31
CA LEU A 10 14.64 37.94 8.96
C LEU A 10 13.99 39.29 8.72
N PHE A 11 12.81 39.34 8.11
CA PHE A 11 12.05 40.57 7.93
C PHE A 11 11.58 41.17 9.26
N VAL A 12 11.08 40.34 10.18
CA VAL A 12 10.67 40.76 11.53
C VAL A 12 11.87 41.25 12.33
N LEU A 13 12.99 40.53 12.31
CA LEU A 13 14.21 40.96 12.98
C LEU A 13 14.79 42.26 12.42
N HIS A 14 14.71 42.48 11.10
CA HIS A 14 15.08 43.72 10.47
C HIS A 14 14.23 44.88 10.97
N ARG A 15 12.93 44.69 11.02
CA ARG A 15 11.99 45.71 11.51
C ARG A 15 12.17 46.04 12.99
N LEU A 16 12.50 45.05 13.80
CA LEU A 16 12.66 45.21 15.25
C LEU A 16 14.07 45.68 15.65
N ALA A 17 15.11 45.30 14.89
CA ALA A 17 16.50 45.57 15.25
C ALA A 17 17.13 46.75 14.42
N GLY A 18 16.45 47.29 13.43
CA GLY A 18 16.96 48.39 12.58
C GLY A 18 18.17 47.99 11.71
N VAL A 19 18.41 46.70 11.53
CA VAL A 19 19.58 46.15 10.79
C VAL A 19 19.31 46.26 9.30
N PRO A 20 20.18 46.90 8.47
CA PRO A 20 19.98 47.01 7.04
C PRO A 20 20.17 45.64 6.36
N ILE A 21 19.06 45.03 5.96
CA ILE A 21 19.10 43.81 5.13
C ILE A 21 19.52 44.26 3.71
N ARG A 22 20.63 43.73 3.23
CA ARG A 22 20.98 43.85 1.81
C ARG A 22 20.00 43.02 0.98
N TRP A 23 18.97 43.65 0.45
CA TRP A 23 17.89 43.06 -0.35
C TRP A 23 18.42 42.11 -1.46
N ALA A 24 19.57 42.48 -2.04
CA ALA A 24 20.21 41.66 -3.07
C ALA A 24 20.57 40.25 -2.63
N VAL A 25 20.81 40.00 -1.33
CA VAL A 25 21.12 38.65 -0.81
C VAL A 25 19.84 37.84 -0.65
N SER A 26 18.75 38.47 -0.18
CA SER A 26 17.48 37.75 0.02
C SER A 26 16.84 37.33 -1.31
N TYR A 27 16.91 38.16 -2.35
CA TYR A 27 16.38 37.78 -3.68
C TYR A 27 17.16 36.65 -4.33
N ARG A 28 18.49 36.61 -4.19
CA ARG A 28 19.32 35.53 -4.73
C ARG A 28 19.01 34.18 -4.03
N TRP A 29 18.82 34.18 -2.73
CA TRP A 29 18.47 32.97 -1.98
C TRP A 29 17.02 32.54 -2.20
N SER A 30 16.09 33.48 -2.36
CA SER A 30 14.70 33.17 -2.71
C SER A 30 14.58 32.57 -4.11
N GLY A 31 15.35 33.10 -5.09
CA GLY A 31 15.42 32.54 -6.44
C GLY A 31 16.03 31.14 -6.46
N ALA A 32 17.13 30.92 -5.71
CA ALA A 32 17.77 29.61 -5.60
C ALA A 32 16.84 28.58 -4.90
N GLY A 33 16.10 28.99 -3.87
CA GLY A 33 15.12 28.15 -3.19
C GLY A 33 13.97 27.75 -4.11
N LEU A 34 13.45 28.70 -4.91
CA LEU A 34 12.37 28.42 -5.86
C LEU A 34 12.85 27.48 -6.98
N LEU A 35 14.05 27.70 -7.49
CA LEU A 35 14.68 26.83 -8.49
C LEU A 35 14.88 25.42 -7.93
N PHE A 36 15.34 25.29 -6.68
CA PHE A 36 15.52 23.99 -6.02
C PHE A 36 14.17 23.26 -5.88
N VAL A 37 13.11 23.95 -5.46
CA VAL A 37 11.75 23.35 -5.36
C VAL A 37 11.25 22.91 -6.74
N LEU A 38 11.45 23.72 -7.78
CA LEU A 38 11.08 23.35 -9.15
C LEU A 38 11.86 22.13 -9.64
N ILE A 39 13.17 22.07 -9.38
CA ILE A 39 14.00 20.92 -9.71
C ILE A 39 13.51 19.68 -8.98
N MET A 40 13.17 19.78 -7.70
CA MET A 40 12.65 18.65 -6.91
C MET A 40 11.28 18.19 -7.39
N LEU A 41 10.40 19.11 -7.81
CA LEU A 41 9.10 18.78 -8.40
C LEU A 41 9.26 18.08 -9.76
N VAL A 42 10.15 18.59 -10.60
CA VAL A 42 10.49 17.95 -11.89
C VAL A 42 11.11 16.59 -11.65
N TRP A 43 12.10 16.50 -10.75
CA TRP A 43 12.72 15.23 -10.36
C TRP A 43 11.69 14.22 -9.87
N HIS A 44 10.77 14.64 -9.02
CA HIS A 44 9.69 13.78 -8.50
C HIS A 44 8.81 13.25 -9.65
N GLN A 45 8.43 14.09 -10.61
CA GLN A 45 7.66 13.69 -11.78
C GLN A 45 8.38 12.65 -12.65
N TYR A 46 9.71 12.79 -12.82
CA TYR A 46 10.51 11.85 -13.63
C TYR A 46 11.01 10.63 -12.84
N SER A 47 11.00 10.69 -11.50
CA SER A 47 11.46 9.60 -10.63
C SER A 47 10.37 8.61 -10.27
N VAL A 48 9.09 8.91 -10.57
CA VAL A 48 7.99 7.94 -10.46
C VAL A 48 8.12 6.97 -11.64
N PRO A 49 8.45 5.69 -11.41
CA PRO A 49 8.55 4.73 -12.49
C PRO A 49 7.26 4.66 -13.31
N PRO A 50 7.36 4.50 -14.65
CA PRO A 50 6.19 4.22 -15.46
C PRO A 50 5.49 2.96 -14.92
N GLY A 51 4.22 3.07 -14.54
CA GLY A 51 3.46 2.01 -13.88
C GLY A 51 3.10 2.27 -12.42
N MET A 52 3.67 3.31 -11.78
CA MET A 52 3.22 3.78 -10.46
C MET A 52 2.17 4.89 -10.52
N THR A 53 1.66 5.22 -11.70
CA THR A 53 0.45 6.05 -11.79
C THR A 53 -0.73 5.18 -11.36
N PRO A 54 -1.50 5.58 -10.32
CA PRO A 54 -2.65 4.82 -9.87
C PRO A 54 -3.58 4.48 -11.03
N ALA A 55 -3.90 3.20 -11.20
CA ALA A 55 -4.94 2.80 -12.14
C ALA A 55 -6.31 3.27 -11.63
N ALA A 56 -7.29 3.38 -12.52
CA ALA A 56 -8.62 3.90 -12.17
C ALA A 56 -9.35 3.12 -11.06
N GLY A 57 -8.90 1.92 -10.73
CA GLY A 57 -9.47 1.06 -9.69
C GLY A 57 -8.60 0.90 -8.43
N ASP A 58 -7.48 1.62 -8.32
CA ASP A 58 -6.57 1.47 -7.18
C ASP A 58 -7.23 1.73 -5.83
N GLN A 59 -8.25 2.59 -5.77
CA GLN A 59 -9.03 2.85 -4.56
C GLN A 59 -9.68 1.58 -3.96
N TYR A 60 -9.85 0.52 -4.75
CA TYR A 60 -10.38 -0.75 -4.25
C TYR A 60 -9.34 -1.54 -3.44
N PHE A 61 -8.07 -1.18 -3.54
CA PHE A 61 -6.97 -1.85 -2.88
C PHE A 61 -6.34 -1.02 -1.75
N GLU A 62 -6.55 0.30 -1.76
CA GLU A 62 -6.04 1.17 -0.70
C GLU A 62 -6.62 0.83 0.70
N PRO A 63 -5.80 0.94 1.75
CA PRO A 63 -4.46 1.49 1.85
C PRO A 63 -3.35 0.46 1.62
N SER A 64 -3.61 -0.74 1.11
CA SER A 64 -2.56 -1.69 0.73
C SER A 64 -1.73 -1.12 -0.44
N LEU A 65 -0.44 -1.44 -0.46
CA LEU A 65 0.41 -1.16 -1.62
C LEU A 65 0.28 -2.24 -2.72
N ALA A 66 -0.26 -3.41 -2.36
CA ALA A 66 -0.56 -4.47 -3.32
C ALA A 66 -1.81 -4.09 -4.13
N ARG A 67 -1.73 -4.22 -5.45
CA ARG A 67 -2.81 -3.87 -6.38
C ARG A 67 -2.70 -4.68 -7.67
N THR A 68 -3.75 -4.73 -8.45
CA THR A 68 -3.73 -5.31 -9.78
C THR A 68 -3.25 -4.29 -10.81
N HIS A 69 -2.67 -4.75 -11.90
CA HIS A 69 -2.15 -3.89 -12.96
C HIS A 69 -3.20 -2.93 -13.56
N ASP A 70 -4.42 -3.41 -13.70
CA ASP A 70 -5.53 -2.69 -14.33
C ASP A 70 -6.55 -2.11 -13.33
N GLY A 71 -6.31 -2.27 -12.02
CA GLY A 71 -7.21 -1.82 -10.95
C GLY A 71 -8.51 -2.65 -10.82
N ASN A 72 -8.63 -3.78 -11.50
CA ASN A 72 -9.81 -4.65 -11.43
C ASN A 72 -9.61 -5.81 -10.46
N PHE A 73 -10.71 -6.32 -9.91
CA PHE A 73 -10.66 -7.55 -9.13
C PHE A 73 -10.39 -8.77 -10.01
N ILE A 74 -9.68 -9.74 -9.46
CA ILE A 74 -9.37 -11.02 -10.07
C ILE A 74 -10.26 -12.09 -9.44
N SER A 75 -10.94 -12.92 -10.25
CA SER A 75 -11.79 -13.96 -9.68
C SER A 75 -10.98 -14.97 -8.84
N ALA A 76 -11.54 -15.38 -7.70
CA ALA A 76 -10.87 -16.25 -6.73
C ALA A 76 -10.40 -17.58 -7.34
N ASP A 77 -11.17 -18.16 -8.25
CA ASP A 77 -10.83 -19.42 -8.96
C ASP A 77 -9.54 -19.30 -9.81
N ARG A 78 -9.21 -18.10 -10.27
CA ARG A 78 -7.93 -17.85 -10.97
C ARG A 78 -6.75 -17.78 -10.01
N LEU A 79 -6.99 -17.34 -8.78
CA LEU A 79 -5.97 -17.18 -7.75
C LEU A 79 -5.74 -18.46 -6.92
N MET A 80 -6.65 -19.45 -7.01
CA MET A 80 -6.65 -20.68 -6.22
C MET A 80 -6.44 -21.92 -7.11
N ARG A 81 -5.31 -21.96 -7.84
CA ARG A 81 -5.01 -23.03 -8.79
C ARG A 81 -3.86 -23.94 -8.36
N ASP A 82 -3.60 -24.03 -7.07
CA ASP A 82 -2.47 -24.79 -6.53
C ASP A 82 -2.53 -26.29 -6.88
N ASP A 83 -3.73 -26.88 -6.90
CA ASP A 83 -3.95 -28.25 -7.32
C ASP A 83 -3.49 -28.53 -8.75
N SER A 84 -3.73 -27.59 -9.67
CA SER A 84 -3.24 -27.69 -11.04
C SER A 84 -1.71 -27.64 -11.13
N CYS A 85 -1.08 -26.86 -10.26
CA CYS A 85 0.38 -26.79 -10.19
C CYS A 85 0.98 -28.09 -9.63
N ARG A 86 0.31 -28.72 -8.66
CA ARG A 86 0.71 -29.99 -8.05
C ARG A 86 0.83 -31.12 -9.07
N GLU A 87 0.03 -31.13 -10.11
CA GLU A 87 0.07 -32.18 -11.16
C GLU A 87 1.45 -32.28 -11.83
N CYS A 88 2.13 -31.14 -12.03
CA CYS A 88 3.45 -31.11 -12.66
C CYS A 88 4.60 -30.85 -11.69
N HIS A 89 4.32 -30.22 -10.53
CA HIS A 89 5.32 -29.81 -9.53
C HIS A 89 4.99 -30.35 -8.12
N PRO A 90 4.82 -31.67 -7.93
CA PRO A 90 4.38 -32.24 -6.65
C PRO A 90 5.37 -32.00 -5.50
N ASP A 91 6.65 -31.96 -5.80
CA ASP A 91 7.71 -31.72 -4.82
C ASP A 91 7.74 -30.25 -4.35
N VAL A 92 7.49 -29.29 -5.23
CA VAL A 92 7.37 -27.86 -4.88
C VAL A 92 6.10 -27.64 -4.08
N HIS A 93 4.99 -28.20 -4.53
CA HIS A 93 3.71 -28.11 -3.84
C HIS A 93 3.78 -28.65 -2.41
N SER A 94 4.36 -29.81 -2.21
CA SER A 94 4.54 -30.41 -0.88
C SER A 94 5.33 -29.49 0.08
N ARG A 95 6.38 -28.83 -0.40
CA ARG A 95 7.13 -27.85 0.41
C ARG A 95 6.34 -26.59 0.71
N TRP A 96 5.52 -26.14 -0.24
CA TRP A 96 4.63 -25.01 -0.03
C TRP A 96 3.57 -25.31 1.03
N GLU A 97 2.99 -26.50 1.03
CA GLU A 97 1.99 -26.93 2.03
C GLU A 97 2.49 -26.82 3.47
N GLU A 98 3.80 -26.98 3.71
CA GLU A 98 4.44 -26.86 5.03
C GLU A 98 5.08 -25.48 5.29
N SER A 99 4.92 -24.54 4.36
CA SER A 99 5.58 -23.26 4.43
C SER A 99 4.77 -22.19 5.18
N ALA A 100 5.45 -21.12 5.62
CA ALA A 100 4.81 -19.94 6.18
C ALA A 100 3.82 -19.28 5.20
N HIS A 101 4.02 -19.44 3.89
CA HIS A 101 3.10 -18.90 2.88
C HIS A 101 1.72 -19.59 2.94
N ARG A 102 1.70 -20.91 3.17
CA ARG A 102 0.45 -21.66 3.34
C ARG A 102 -0.27 -21.30 4.64
N PHE A 103 0.47 -20.86 5.66
CA PHE A 103 -0.06 -20.47 6.98
C PHE A 103 -0.06 -18.97 7.19
N SER A 104 -0.14 -18.17 6.13
CA SER A 104 -0.14 -16.70 6.22
C SER A 104 -1.49 -16.08 6.55
N SER A 105 -2.58 -16.80 6.28
CA SER A 105 -3.96 -16.32 6.30
C SER A 105 -4.70 -16.65 7.62
N PHE A 106 -6.02 -16.73 7.60
CA PHE A 106 -6.87 -17.01 8.77
C PHE A 106 -6.67 -18.41 9.37
N ASN A 107 -5.96 -19.29 8.71
CA ASN A 107 -5.43 -20.52 9.28
C ASN A 107 -4.28 -20.31 10.29
N ASN A 108 -3.78 -19.08 10.43
CA ASN A 108 -2.84 -18.68 11.49
C ASN A 108 -3.62 -18.01 12.63
N PRO A 109 -3.69 -18.62 13.84
CA PRO A 109 -4.51 -18.10 14.94
C PRO A 109 -4.13 -16.70 15.40
N ALA A 110 -2.83 -16.36 15.38
CA ALA A 110 -2.35 -15.03 15.79
C ALA A 110 -2.78 -13.96 14.77
N TYR A 111 -2.67 -14.27 13.49
CA TYR A 111 -3.13 -13.39 12.43
C TYR A 111 -4.66 -13.22 12.46
N LEU A 112 -5.42 -14.32 12.55
CA LEU A 112 -6.88 -14.30 12.65
C LEU A 112 -7.35 -13.39 13.80
N ALA A 113 -6.79 -13.54 14.99
CA ALA A 113 -7.13 -12.72 16.15
C ALA A 113 -6.84 -11.23 15.88
N SER A 114 -5.67 -10.92 15.29
CA SER A 114 -5.28 -9.55 15.00
C SER A 114 -6.19 -8.88 13.97
N VAL A 115 -6.49 -9.57 12.87
CA VAL A 115 -7.36 -9.02 11.82
C VAL A 115 -8.79 -8.87 12.31
N LYS A 116 -9.32 -9.85 13.05
CA LYS A 116 -10.67 -9.77 13.64
C LYS A 116 -10.79 -8.53 14.53
N ASN A 117 -9.89 -8.36 15.50
CA ASN A 117 -9.89 -7.19 16.36
C ASN A 117 -9.76 -5.87 15.57
N THR A 118 -8.92 -5.86 14.55
CA THR A 118 -8.75 -4.68 13.69
C THR A 118 -10.05 -4.35 12.95
N ARG A 119 -10.71 -5.33 12.36
CA ARG A 119 -11.97 -5.14 11.63
C ARG A 119 -13.10 -4.69 12.56
N ASP A 120 -13.23 -5.30 13.74
CA ASP A 120 -14.21 -4.91 14.75
C ASP A 120 -14.02 -3.45 15.16
N PHE A 121 -12.77 -3.05 15.46
CA PHE A 121 -12.41 -1.67 15.77
C PHE A 121 -12.72 -0.68 14.64
N LEU A 122 -12.41 -1.07 13.40
CA LEU A 122 -12.67 -0.23 12.22
C LEU A 122 -14.16 -0.07 11.95
N MET A 123 -14.96 -1.11 12.13
CA MET A 123 -16.41 -1.03 12.03
C MET A 123 -16.99 -0.07 13.06
N GLU A 124 -16.49 -0.10 14.29
CA GLU A 124 -16.93 0.82 15.36
C GLU A 124 -16.53 2.26 15.09
N ARG A 125 -15.29 2.48 14.62
CA ARG A 125 -14.71 3.82 14.42
C ARG A 125 -15.15 4.48 13.10
N ASP A 126 -15.09 3.72 11.99
CA ASP A 126 -15.21 4.24 10.63
C ASP A 126 -16.47 3.74 9.90
N GLY A 127 -17.19 2.76 10.46
CA GLY A 127 -18.33 2.12 9.82
C GLY A 127 -17.96 1.26 8.60
N ASN A 128 -16.70 0.90 8.42
CA ASN A 128 -16.21 0.06 7.32
C ASN A 128 -14.92 -0.65 7.72
N VAL A 129 -14.48 -1.62 6.91
CA VAL A 129 -13.29 -2.45 7.16
C VAL A 129 -12.09 -2.09 6.27
N GLN A 130 -12.16 -1.02 5.51
CA GLN A 130 -11.20 -0.69 4.44
C GLN A 130 -9.74 -0.65 4.91
N ALA A 131 -9.47 -0.05 6.09
CA ALA A 131 -8.10 0.05 6.57
C ALA A 131 -7.47 -1.33 6.86
N SER A 132 -8.25 -2.39 7.08
CA SER A 132 -7.74 -3.75 7.25
C SER A 132 -7.16 -4.36 5.97
N ARG A 133 -7.43 -3.78 4.79
CA ARG A 133 -6.80 -4.14 3.51
C ARG A 133 -5.28 -4.07 3.55
N PHE A 134 -4.73 -3.21 4.43
CA PHE A 134 -3.28 -3.14 4.66
C PHE A 134 -2.68 -4.48 5.06
N CYS A 135 -3.38 -5.26 5.89
CA CYS A 135 -2.94 -6.61 6.27
C CYS A 135 -3.18 -7.61 5.14
N ALA A 136 -4.34 -7.52 4.48
CA ALA A 136 -4.81 -8.49 3.51
C ALA A 136 -3.93 -8.57 2.25
N GLY A 137 -3.37 -7.47 1.79
CA GLY A 137 -2.51 -7.45 0.61
C GLY A 137 -1.31 -8.40 0.67
N CYS A 138 -0.83 -8.70 1.91
CA CYS A 138 0.28 -9.63 2.13
C CYS A 138 -0.16 -11.00 2.68
N HIS A 139 -1.21 -11.03 3.51
CA HIS A 139 -1.61 -12.23 4.25
C HIS A 139 -2.75 -13.00 3.60
N ASP A 140 -3.69 -12.26 2.98
CA ASP A 140 -4.92 -12.80 2.39
C ASP A 140 -5.09 -12.31 0.94
N PRO A 141 -4.11 -12.49 0.07
CA PRO A 141 -4.18 -11.95 -1.28
C PRO A 141 -5.36 -12.49 -2.10
N VAL A 142 -5.80 -13.72 -1.86
CA VAL A 142 -6.94 -14.28 -2.60
C VAL A 142 -8.25 -13.56 -2.27
N PRO A 143 -8.73 -13.49 -1.01
CA PRO A 143 -9.93 -12.72 -0.72
C PRO A 143 -9.73 -11.22 -0.99
N PHE A 144 -8.54 -10.68 -0.84
CA PHE A 144 -8.21 -9.29 -1.11
C PHE A 144 -8.37 -8.94 -2.60
N PHE A 145 -7.67 -9.63 -3.47
CA PHE A 145 -7.73 -9.37 -4.91
C PHE A 145 -9.04 -9.80 -5.57
N SER A 146 -9.83 -10.67 -4.93
CA SER A 146 -11.17 -11.02 -5.40
C SER A 146 -12.28 -10.09 -4.91
N GLY A 147 -11.95 -9.15 -4.01
CA GLY A 147 -12.91 -8.22 -3.40
C GLY A 147 -13.72 -8.83 -2.26
N ALA A 148 -13.60 -10.12 -1.98
CA ALA A 148 -14.36 -10.78 -0.91
C ALA A 148 -13.98 -10.23 0.49
N PHE A 149 -12.74 -9.79 0.67
CA PHE A 149 -12.25 -9.24 1.93
C PHE A 149 -12.96 -7.93 2.34
N ASP A 150 -13.57 -7.23 1.40
CA ASP A 150 -14.25 -5.94 1.65
C ASP A 150 -15.63 -6.09 2.30
N ASP A 151 -16.21 -7.27 2.27
CA ASP A 151 -17.48 -7.54 2.96
C ASP A 151 -17.26 -7.44 4.48
N PRO A 152 -17.95 -6.52 5.19
CA PRO A 152 -17.87 -6.44 6.65
C PRO A 152 -18.23 -7.77 7.35
N ASN A 153 -19.08 -8.58 6.73
CA ASN A 153 -19.50 -9.88 7.23
C ASN A 153 -18.68 -11.05 6.66
N PHE A 154 -17.52 -10.78 6.08
CA PHE A 154 -16.66 -11.84 5.54
C PHE A 154 -16.40 -12.92 6.60
N ASP A 155 -16.77 -14.15 6.30
CA ASP A 155 -16.57 -15.29 7.18
C ASP A 155 -15.11 -15.77 7.06
N MET A 156 -14.29 -15.41 8.04
CA MET A 156 -12.87 -15.75 8.09
C MET A 156 -12.61 -17.25 8.33
N ASP A 157 -13.65 -18.01 8.62
CA ASP A 157 -13.54 -19.44 8.94
C ASP A 157 -14.08 -20.32 7.80
N GLN A 158 -15.22 -19.95 7.22
CA GLN A 158 -15.95 -20.81 6.28
C GLN A 158 -15.95 -20.30 4.83
N HIS A 159 -15.58 -19.04 4.59
CA HIS A 159 -15.54 -18.53 3.22
C HIS A 159 -14.51 -19.30 2.39
N VAL A 160 -14.86 -19.64 1.14
CA VAL A 160 -14.03 -20.47 0.25
C VAL A 160 -12.59 -19.93 0.09
N THR A 161 -12.38 -18.63 0.23
CA THR A 161 -11.06 -17.98 0.14
C THR A 161 -10.36 -17.79 1.47
N ALA A 162 -11.04 -18.06 2.62
CA ALA A 162 -10.53 -17.70 3.94
C ALA A 162 -9.18 -18.34 4.27
N HIS A 163 -8.94 -19.57 3.81
CA HIS A 163 -7.72 -20.31 4.10
C HIS A 163 -6.82 -20.51 2.87
N ALA A 164 -7.01 -19.70 1.84
CA ALA A 164 -6.23 -19.82 0.61
C ALA A 164 -4.75 -19.43 0.82
N ALA A 165 -4.50 -18.43 1.68
CA ALA A 165 -3.17 -17.91 1.98
C ALA A 165 -2.43 -17.35 0.73
N ILE A 166 -1.11 -17.41 0.68
CA ILE A 166 -0.33 -17.02 -0.50
C ILE A 166 -0.19 -18.24 -1.40
N THR A 167 -1.00 -18.28 -2.44
CA THR A 167 -1.05 -19.39 -3.41
C THR A 167 0.10 -19.33 -4.42
N CYS A 168 0.33 -20.42 -5.13
CA CYS A 168 1.28 -20.46 -6.23
C CYS A 168 0.95 -19.39 -7.28
N THR A 169 -0.33 -19.28 -7.65
CA THR A 169 -0.77 -18.33 -8.67
C THR A 169 -0.59 -16.87 -8.23
N VAL A 170 -0.88 -16.54 -6.98
CA VAL A 170 -0.65 -15.19 -6.43
C VAL A 170 0.82 -14.81 -6.54
N CYS A 171 1.73 -15.69 -6.10
CA CYS A 171 3.16 -15.42 -6.15
C CYS A 171 3.67 -15.27 -7.60
N HIS A 172 3.23 -16.17 -8.50
CA HIS A 172 3.65 -16.16 -9.90
C HIS A 172 2.96 -15.09 -10.77
N ALA A 173 1.96 -14.40 -10.26
CA ALA A 173 1.30 -13.27 -10.91
C ALA A 173 1.92 -11.90 -10.57
N ILE A 174 2.97 -11.85 -9.75
CA ILE A 174 3.67 -10.61 -9.40
C ILE A 174 4.45 -10.13 -10.62
N GLU A 175 4.12 -8.93 -11.11
CA GLU A 175 4.81 -8.31 -12.26
C GLU A 175 5.96 -7.39 -11.81
N SER A 176 5.78 -6.70 -10.67
CA SER A 176 6.78 -5.77 -10.13
C SER A 176 6.63 -5.63 -8.61
N ILE A 177 7.73 -5.28 -7.96
CA ILE A 177 7.82 -5.05 -6.51
C ILE A 177 8.30 -3.62 -6.27
#